data_9adbfcbabb3222f1c2471bc6ed5d1f37
#
_entry.id   9adbfcbabb3222f1c2471bc6ed5d1f37
#
_cell.length_a   1.000
_cell.length_b   1.000
_cell.length_c   1.000
_cell.angle_alpha   90.00
_cell.angle_beta   90.00
_cell.angle_gamma   90.00
#
_symmetry.space_group_name_H-M   'P 1'
#
loop_
_entity.id
_entity.type
_entity.pdbx_description
1 polymer ?
#
loop_
_entity_poly.entity_id
_entity_poly.type
_entity_poly.pdbx_seq_one_letter_code
_entity_poly.pdbx_strand_id
1 'polypeptide(L)'
;WTDATYEKFAAVKNHLKEFRDELSFDTFTENGLNDYVDFLRNKKDMRNSTIGKQIAFLKWFLRWSFKKGHNQNMAYDSFKPKLKNTPKKVIFLTWEELNRLKDYKIPQTKQYLERVRDVFLFCCFSGLRYSDVYNLKRSDIRDGHIEITTVKTADRLVIELNNHSRAILDKYKDVEFEGHKVLPVISNQK
;
A
#
# COMPACT_ATOMS: atom_id res chain seq x y z
N TRP A 1 13.09 0.22 9.86
CA TRP A 1 12.40 0.05 8.56
C TRP A 1 11.51 -1.18 8.63
N THR A 2 10.40 -1.17 7.89
CA THR A 2 9.49 -2.31 7.79
C THR A 2 9.99 -3.32 6.75
N ASP A 3 9.58 -4.60 6.87
CA ASP A 3 9.91 -5.65 5.89
C ASP A 3 9.51 -5.24 4.47
N ALA A 4 8.35 -4.63 4.30
CA ALA A 4 7.91 -4.08 3.01
C ALA A 4 8.85 -3.01 2.42
N THR A 5 9.65 -2.33 3.24
CA THR A 5 10.69 -1.40 2.77
C THR A 5 11.92 -2.16 2.31
N TYR A 6 12.34 -3.18 3.06
CA TYR A 6 13.45 -4.06 2.65
C TYR A 6 13.15 -4.80 1.36
N GLU A 7 11.94 -5.31 1.16
CA GLU A 7 11.49 -5.93 -0.09
C GLU A 7 11.64 -5.00 -1.30
N LYS A 8 11.34 -3.70 -1.14
CA LYS A 8 11.50 -2.71 -2.22
C LYS A 8 12.98 -2.50 -2.57
N PHE A 9 13.87 -2.44 -1.58
CA PHE A 9 15.30 -2.38 -1.83
C PHE A 9 15.82 -3.67 -2.48
N ALA A 10 15.34 -4.83 -2.04
CA ALA A 10 15.68 -6.11 -2.66
C ALA A 10 15.25 -6.15 -4.14
N ALA A 11 14.06 -5.63 -4.47
CA ALA A 11 13.60 -5.52 -5.85
C ALA A 11 14.51 -4.60 -6.68
N VAL A 12 14.91 -3.42 -6.15
CA VAL A 12 15.86 -2.53 -6.84
C VAL A 12 17.21 -3.23 -7.05
N LYS A 13 17.73 -3.90 -6.02
CA LYS A 13 18.99 -4.67 -6.10
C LYS A 13 18.94 -5.74 -7.20
N ASN A 14 17.84 -6.48 -7.29
CA ASN A 14 17.66 -7.52 -8.30
C ASN A 14 17.62 -6.93 -9.71
N HIS A 15 16.89 -5.83 -9.92
CA HIS A 15 16.87 -5.15 -11.22
C HIS A 15 18.24 -4.58 -11.61
N LEU A 16 19.02 -4.09 -10.66
CA LEU A 16 20.38 -3.60 -10.92
C LEU A 16 21.30 -4.74 -11.34
N LYS A 17 21.23 -5.91 -10.70
CA LYS A 17 21.98 -7.10 -11.09
C LYS A 17 21.65 -7.60 -12.51
N GLU A 18 20.37 -7.48 -12.92
CA GLU A 18 19.94 -7.84 -14.26
C GLU A 18 20.28 -6.76 -15.30
N PHE A 19 20.44 -5.52 -14.86
CA PHE A 19 20.82 -4.42 -15.75
C PHE A 19 22.27 -4.51 -16.22
N ARG A 20 23.20 -4.79 -15.30
CA ARG A 20 24.63 -4.99 -15.59
C ARG A 20 25.26 -5.94 -14.58
N ASP A 21 26.12 -6.84 -15.06
CA ASP A 21 26.84 -7.80 -14.21
C ASP A 21 27.83 -7.09 -13.27
N GLU A 22 28.53 -6.08 -13.78
CA GLU A 22 29.45 -5.24 -12.99
C GLU A 22 28.89 -3.82 -12.83
N LEU A 23 28.60 -3.45 -11.59
CA LEU A 23 28.12 -2.13 -11.20
C LEU A 23 29.10 -1.49 -10.22
N SER A 24 29.54 -0.30 -10.56
CA SER A 24 30.24 0.62 -9.63
C SER A 24 29.40 1.88 -9.42
N PHE A 25 29.79 2.71 -8.47
CA PHE A 25 29.14 4.03 -8.28
C PHE A 25 29.34 4.94 -9.49
N ASP A 26 30.43 4.77 -10.27
CA ASP A 26 30.70 5.54 -11.48
C ASP A 26 29.75 5.18 -12.65
N THR A 27 29.10 4.04 -12.57
CA THR A 27 28.04 3.67 -13.52
C THR A 27 26.86 4.65 -13.48
N PHE A 28 26.58 5.25 -12.32
CA PHE A 28 25.41 6.10 -12.12
C PHE A 28 25.67 7.58 -12.48
N THR A 29 26.30 7.81 -13.64
CA THR A 29 26.29 9.11 -14.32
C THR A 29 24.88 9.43 -14.82
N GLU A 30 24.65 10.64 -15.34
CA GLU A 30 23.38 10.99 -15.95
C GLU A 30 23.00 10.01 -17.08
N ASN A 31 23.95 9.64 -17.94
CA ASN A 31 23.74 8.67 -19.00
C ASN A 31 23.45 7.28 -18.45
N GLY A 32 24.23 6.79 -17.48
CA GLY A 32 23.99 5.47 -16.88
C GLY A 32 22.65 5.38 -16.15
N LEU A 33 22.17 6.48 -15.56
CA LEU A 33 20.83 6.53 -14.98
C LEU A 33 19.73 6.54 -16.03
N ASN A 34 19.94 7.20 -17.18
CA ASN A 34 19.04 7.11 -18.31
C ASN A 34 19.01 5.70 -18.91
N ASP A 35 20.16 5.05 -19.09
CA ASP A 35 20.26 3.65 -19.55
C ASP A 35 19.47 2.71 -18.62
N TYR A 36 19.57 2.92 -17.29
CA TYR A 36 18.80 2.15 -16.34
C TYR A 36 17.29 2.41 -16.44
N VAL A 37 16.87 3.64 -16.65
CA VAL A 37 15.46 3.98 -16.91
C VAL A 37 14.95 3.26 -18.16
N ASP A 38 15.75 3.25 -19.23
CA ASP A 38 15.39 2.58 -20.48
C ASP A 38 15.36 1.05 -20.33
N PHE A 39 16.27 0.48 -19.56
CA PHE A 39 16.21 -0.94 -19.18
C PHE A 39 14.91 -1.27 -18.45
N LEU A 40 14.54 -0.49 -17.42
CA LEU A 40 13.30 -0.70 -16.66
C LEU A 40 12.05 -0.56 -17.55
N ARG A 41 12.08 0.34 -18.54
CA ARG A 41 10.99 0.54 -19.47
C ARG A 41 10.89 -0.56 -20.51
N ASN A 42 11.99 -0.85 -21.20
CA ASN A 42 11.99 -1.65 -22.41
C ASN A 42 12.21 -3.15 -22.16
N LYS A 43 12.98 -3.50 -21.13
CA LYS A 43 13.27 -4.90 -20.79
C LYS A 43 12.37 -5.43 -19.68
N LYS A 44 11.95 -4.56 -18.74
CA LYS A 44 11.10 -4.96 -17.61
C LYS A 44 9.64 -4.55 -17.80
N ASP A 45 9.29 -3.87 -18.90
CA ASP A 45 7.95 -3.38 -19.24
C ASP A 45 7.27 -2.61 -18.08
N MET A 46 8.03 -1.81 -17.36
CA MET A 46 7.54 -1.09 -16.20
C MET A 46 6.83 0.20 -16.59
N ARG A 47 5.72 0.49 -15.94
CA ARG A 47 5.03 1.77 -16.04
C ARG A 47 5.89 2.90 -15.47
N ASN A 48 5.79 4.10 -16.05
CA ASN A 48 6.54 5.29 -15.62
C ASN A 48 6.44 5.57 -14.11
N SER A 49 5.26 5.36 -13.50
CA SER A 49 5.07 5.53 -12.06
C SER A 49 5.86 4.50 -11.22
N THR A 50 6.09 3.30 -11.74
CA THR A 50 6.92 2.27 -11.10
C THR A 50 8.39 2.59 -11.29
N ILE A 51 8.81 2.97 -12.50
CA ILE A 51 10.18 3.44 -12.78
C ILE A 51 10.55 4.60 -11.85
N GLY A 52 9.67 5.60 -11.70
CA GLY A 52 9.92 6.71 -10.78
C GLY A 52 10.17 6.28 -9.35
N LYS A 53 9.47 5.24 -8.86
CA LYS A 53 9.70 4.66 -7.53
C LYS A 53 11.04 3.92 -7.46
N GLN A 54 11.40 3.14 -8.49
CA GLN A 54 12.69 2.45 -8.55
C GLN A 54 13.86 3.46 -8.49
N ILE A 55 13.79 4.52 -9.29
CA ILE A 55 14.79 5.60 -9.27
C ILE A 55 14.84 6.30 -7.91
N ALA A 56 13.69 6.57 -7.27
CA ALA A 56 13.67 7.19 -5.96
C ALA A 56 14.37 6.32 -4.89
N PHE A 57 14.15 5.00 -4.88
CA PHE A 57 14.84 4.08 -3.97
C PHE A 57 16.33 3.98 -4.29
N LEU A 58 16.73 3.93 -5.57
CA LEU A 58 18.13 3.95 -5.98
C LEU A 58 18.81 5.24 -5.50
N LYS A 59 18.20 6.41 -5.73
CA LYS A 59 18.72 7.69 -5.27
C LYS A 59 18.86 7.74 -3.75
N TRP A 60 17.92 7.16 -3.02
CA TRP A 60 18.04 7.06 -1.56
C TRP A 60 19.26 6.26 -1.13
N PHE A 61 19.50 5.09 -1.75
CA PHE A 61 20.70 4.29 -1.51
C PHE A 61 21.98 5.06 -1.87
N LEU A 62 22.05 5.70 -3.05
CA LEU A 62 23.22 6.47 -3.48
C LEU A 62 23.51 7.67 -2.55
N ARG A 63 22.47 8.33 -2.05
CA ARG A 63 22.62 9.41 -1.05
C ARG A 63 23.14 8.88 0.29
N TRP A 64 22.67 7.74 0.72
CA TRP A 64 23.18 7.09 1.93
C TRP A 64 24.65 6.71 1.77
N SER A 65 25.03 6.09 0.66
CA SER A 65 26.40 5.68 0.37
C SER A 65 27.37 6.89 0.30
N PHE A 66 26.92 8.00 -0.28
CA PHE A 66 27.65 9.25 -0.30
C PHE A 66 27.89 9.78 1.12
N LYS A 67 26.86 9.84 1.95
CA LYS A 67 26.96 10.27 3.35
C LYS A 67 27.89 9.38 4.18
N LYS A 68 28.06 8.13 3.81
CA LYS A 68 28.96 7.16 4.47
C LYS A 68 30.38 7.16 3.88
N GLY A 69 30.65 7.96 2.86
CA GLY A 69 31.97 8.04 2.22
C GLY A 69 32.28 6.88 1.24
N HIS A 70 31.28 6.02 0.95
CA HIS A 70 31.44 4.91 -0.01
C HIS A 70 31.33 5.36 -1.47
N ASN A 71 30.69 6.48 -1.73
CA ASN A 71 30.41 7.02 -3.05
C ASN A 71 30.81 8.50 -3.09
N GLN A 72 31.52 8.91 -4.14
CA GLN A 72 31.85 10.32 -4.39
C GLN A 72 31.07 10.91 -5.57
N ASN A 73 30.38 10.06 -6.36
CA ASN A 73 29.58 10.48 -7.50
C ASN A 73 28.24 11.04 -7.02
N MET A 74 27.94 12.30 -7.38
CA MET A 74 26.69 12.98 -7.03
C MET A 74 25.76 13.21 -8.23
N ALA A 75 26.06 12.68 -9.41
CA ALA A 75 25.24 12.87 -10.62
C ALA A 75 23.76 12.46 -10.41
N TYR A 76 23.51 11.48 -9.53
CA TYR A 76 22.16 11.07 -9.16
C TYR A 76 21.32 12.16 -8.51
N ASP A 77 21.91 13.14 -7.86
CA ASP A 77 21.14 14.11 -7.02
C ASP A 77 20.33 15.06 -7.89
N SER A 78 20.93 15.60 -8.94
CA SER A 78 20.25 16.45 -9.94
C SER A 78 19.40 15.67 -10.94
N PHE A 79 19.62 14.34 -11.07
CA PHE A 79 18.95 13.51 -12.07
C PHE A 79 17.44 13.49 -11.88
N LYS A 80 16.71 13.85 -12.93
CA LYS A 80 15.25 13.79 -13.00
C LYS A 80 14.83 13.03 -14.26
N PRO A 81 14.39 11.76 -14.14
CA PRO A 81 13.99 10.99 -15.32
C PRO A 81 12.81 11.65 -16.02
N LYS A 82 12.88 11.75 -17.36
CA LYS A 82 11.79 12.27 -18.19
C LYS A 82 10.65 11.23 -18.28
N LEU A 83 9.82 11.16 -17.26
CA LEU A 83 8.70 10.22 -17.17
C LEU A 83 7.38 10.99 -17.34
N LYS A 84 6.67 10.74 -18.45
CA LYS A 84 5.29 11.24 -18.60
C LYS A 84 4.37 10.43 -17.68
N ASN A 85 3.84 11.03 -16.65
CA ASN A 85 2.83 10.41 -15.81
C ASN A 85 1.46 10.64 -16.44
N THR A 86 0.81 9.55 -16.83
CA THR A 86 -0.61 9.61 -17.20
C THR A 86 -1.43 9.75 -15.92
N PRO A 87 -2.31 10.74 -15.81
CA PRO A 87 -3.21 10.84 -14.67
C PRO A 87 -3.98 9.52 -14.49
N LYS A 88 -3.93 8.95 -13.31
CA LYS A 88 -4.74 7.75 -13.02
C LYS A 88 -6.18 8.19 -12.82
N LYS A 89 -7.10 7.60 -13.59
CA LYS A 89 -8.52 7.72 -13.27
C LYS A 89 -8.75 7.10 -11.90
N VAL A 90 -9.21 7.92 -10.97
CA VAL A 90 -9.61 7.44 -9.64
C VAL A 90 -10.91 6.67 -9.82
N ILE A 91 -10.92 5.40 -9.40
CA ILE A 91 -12.12 4.56 -9.37
C ILE A 91 -12.68 4.66 -7.96
N PHE A 92 -13.92 5.05 -7.84
CA PHE A 92 -14.65 5.15 -6.58
C PHE A 92 -16.10 4.71 -6.80
N LEU A 93 -16.79 4.34 -5.74
CA LEU A 93 -18.23 4.09 -5.77
C LEU A 93 -18.97 5.38 -5.42
N THR A 94 -20.03 5.68 -6.17
CA THR A 94 -20.98 6.72 -5.76
C THR A 94 -21.78 6.25 -4.54
N TRP A 95 -22.49 7.16 -3.90
CA TRP A 95 -23.34 6.82 -2.77
C TRP A 95 -24.45 5.80 -3.16
N GLU A 96 -25.01 5.95 -4.34
CA GLU A 96 -26.03 5.03 -4.89
C GLU A 96 -25.46 3.64 -5.16
N GLU A 97 -24.25 3.55 -5.70
CA GLU A 97 -23.56 2.29 -5.95
C GLU A 97 -23.21 1.59 -4.64
N LEU A 98 -22.75 2.36 -3.63
CA LEU A 98 -22.45 1.83 -2.31
C LEU A 98 -23.69 1.26 -1.62
N ASN A 99 -24.82 1.97 -1.69
CA ASN A 99 -26.09 1.47 -1.17
C ASN A 99 -26.59 0.24 -1.91
N ARG A 100 -26.48 0.22 -3.24
CA ARG A 100 -26.81 -1.00 -4.03
C ARG A 100 -25.97 -2.20 -3.60
N LEU A 101 -24.67 -1.99 -3.35
CA LEU A 101 -23.80 -3.06 -2.85
C LEU A 101 -24.23 -3.52 -1.46
N LYS A 102 -24.57 -2.59 -0.56
CA LYS A 102 -25.05 -2.88 0.79
C LYS A 102 -26.32 -3.75 0.76
N ASP A 103 -27.28 -3.40 -0.09
CA ASP A 103 -28.60 -4.00 -0.12
C ASP A 103 -28.67 -5.22 -1.07
N TYR A 104 -27.57 -5.54 -1.78
CA TYR A 104 -27.50 -6.65 -2.71
C TYR A 104 -27.70 -7.99 -1.99
N LYS A 105 -28.68 -8.78 -2.47
CA LYS A 105 -28.92 -10.14 -1.96
C LYS A 105 -27.89 -11.11 -2.53
N ILE A 106 -26.95 -11.50 -1.70
CA ILE A 106 -25.90 -12.46 -2.08
C ILE A 106 -26.55 -13.86 -2.21
N PRO A 107 -26.34 -14.57 -3.35
CA PRO A 107 -26.85 -15.93 -3.53
C PRO A 107 -26.32 -16.88 -2.45
N GLN A 108 -27.16 -17.86 -2.05
CA GLN A 108 -26.79 -18.83 -1.02
C GLN A 108 -25.50 -19.60 -1.32
N THR A 109 -25.21 -19.87 -2.60
CA THR A 109 -23.99 -20.53 -3.05
C THR A 109 -22.71 -19.69 -2.84
N LYS A 110 -22.86 -18.39 -2.54
CA LYS A 110 -21.75 -17.44 -2.39
C LYS A 110 -21.79 -16.66 -1.07
N GLN A 111 -22.37 -17.23 -0.02
CA GLN A 111 -22.54 -16.58 1.29
C GLN A 111 -21.23 -16.07 1.89
N TYR A 112 -20.10 -16.69 1.56
CA TYR A 112 -18.77 -16.20 1.99
C TYR A 112 -18.49 -14.77 1.53
N LEU A 113 -19.10 -14.29 0.42
CA LEU A 113 -18.94 -12.91 -0.07
C LEU A 113 -19.63 -11.89 0.86
N GLU A 114 -20.58 -12.32 1.69
CA GLU A 114 -21.22 -11.42 2.65
C GLU A 114 -20.21 -10.81 3.62
N ARG A 115 -19.30 -11.64 4.14
CA ARG A 115 -18.22 -11.18 5.02
C ARG A 115 -17.28 -10.21 4.32
N VAL A 116 -16.94 -10.48 3.06
CA VAL A 116 -16.09 -9.60 2.25
C VAL A 116 -16.78 -8.25 2.02
N ARG A 117 -18.06 -8.26 1.67
CA ARG A 117 -18.88 -7.06 1.49
C ARG A 117 -18.94 -6.23 2.77
N ASP A 118 -19.23 -6.85 3.90
CA ASP A 118 -19.39 -6.16 5.18
C ASP A 118 -18.07 -5.50 5.62
N VAL A 119 -16.93 -6.17 5.46
CA VAL A 119 -15.61 -5.58 5.71
C VAL A 119 -15.32 -4.41 4.77
N PHE A 120 -15.64 -4.54 3.48
CA PHE A 120 -15.47 -3.47 2.50
C PHE A 120 -16.34 -2.25 2.86
N LEU A 121 -17.61 -2.47 3.16
CA LEU A 121 -18.54 -1.41 3.58
C LEU A 121 -18.08 -0.74 4.87
N PHE A 122 -17.57 -1.52 5.82
CA PHE A 122 -17.02 -0.96 7.05
C PHE A 122 -15.82 -0.05 6.77
N CYS A 123 -14.90 -0.45 5.87
CA CYS A 123 -13.82 0.44 5.43
C CYS A 123 -14.36 1.73 4.79
N CYS A 124 -15.40 1.63 3.94
CA CYS A 124 -16.01 2.80 3.31
C CYS A 124 -16.64 3.76 4.32
N PHE A 125 -17.36 3.24 5.31
CA PHE A 125 -18.09 4.05 6.29
C PHE A 125 -17.20 4.59 7.42
N SER A 126 -16.12 3.90 7.77
CA SER A 126 -15.18 4.34 8.80
C SER A 126 -14.00 5.15 8.26
N GLY A 127 -13.70 5.06 6.96
CA GLY A 127 -12.51 5.64 6.36
C GLY A 127 -11.20 4.92 6.73
N LEU A 128 -11.28 3.81 7.46
CA LEU A 128 -10.12 3.02 7.84
C LEU A 128 -9.52 2.29 6.65
N ARG A 129 -8.18 2.17 6.64
CA ARG A 129 -7.50 1.30 5.66
C ARG A 129 -7.77 -0.16 6.00
N TYR A 130 -7.74 -1.01 4.98
CA TYR A 130 -7.87 -2.46 5.16
C TYR A 130 -6.93 -3.02 6.25
N SER A 131 -5.67 -2.58 6.29
CA SER A 131 -4.70 -3.01 7.32
C SER A 131 -5.12 -2.66 8.74
N ASP A 132 -5.76 -1.50 8.91
CA ASP A 132 -6.22 -1.03 10.21
C ASP A 132 -7.46 -1.82 10.64
N VAL A 133 -8.40 -2.07 9.73
CA VAL A 133 -9.57 -2.93 9.96
C VAL A 133 -9.17 -4.38 10.21
N TYR A 134 -8.15 -4.90 9.51
CA TYR A 134 -7.62 -6.25 9.75
C TYR A 134 -7.11 -6.46 11.17
N ASN A 135 -6.54 -5.40 11.78
CA ASN A 135 -5.98 -5.46 13.13
C ASN A 135 -6.91 -4.90 14.21
N LEU A 136 -8.10 -4.41 13.84
CA LEU A 136 -9.06 -3.81 14.75
C LEU A 136 -9.57 -4.82 15.77
N LYS A 137 -9.42 -4.51 17.05
CA LYS A 137 -9.84 -5.35 18.18
C LYS A 137 -11.05 -4.75 18.89
N ARG A 138 -11.72 -5.57 19.68
CA ARG A 138 -12.84 -5.10 20.51
C ARG A 138 -12.42 -4.04 21.53
N SER A 139 -11.18 -4.14 22.06
CA SER A 139 -10.60 -3.15 22.99
C SER A 139 -10.44 -1.76 22.39
N ASP A 140 -10.40 -1.66 21.06
CA ASP A 140 -10.19 -0.41 20.34
C ASP A 140 -11.50 0.34 20.11
N ILE A 141 -12.65 -0.25 20.52
CA ILE A 141 -13.98 0.36 20.40
C ILE A 141 -14.46 0.72 21.79
N ARG A 142 -14.66 2.02 22.03
CA ARG A 142 -15.10 2.56 23.30
C ARG A 142 -16.09 3.71 23.07
N ASP A 143 -17.17 3.75 23.83
CA ASP A 143 -18.13 4.86 23.86
C ASP A 143 -18.58 5.36 22.47
N GLY A 144 -18.74 4.42 21.53
CA GLY A 144 -19.16 4.74 20.15
C GLY A 144 -18.06 5.29 19.26
N HIS A 145 -16.79 5.19 19.67
CA HIS A 145 -15.61 5.59 18.88
C HIS A 145 -14.66 4.40 18.66
N ILE A 146 -13.90 4.48 17.58
CA ILE A 146 -12.73 3.65 17.34
C ILE A 146 -11.50 4.46 17.71
N GLU A 147 -10.66 3.94 18.59
CA GLU A 147 -9.38 4.54 18.95
C GLU A 147 -8.24 3.57 18.63
N ILE A 148 -7.44 3.90 17.63
CA ILE A 148 -6.33 3.06 17.15
C ILE A 148 -5.08 3.87 16.85
N THR A 149 -3.95 3.16 16.82
CA THR A 149 -2.73 3.64 16.16
C THR A 149 -2.62 2.96 14.81
N THR A 150 -2.57 3.74 13.72
CA THR A 150 -2.57 3.20 12.35
C THR A 150 -1.32 2.37 12.08
N VAL A 151 -1.48 1.23 11.40
CA VAL A 151 -0.37 0.31 11.10
C VAL A 151 0.68 0.95 10.18
N LYS A 152 0.24 1.78 9.23
CA LYS A 152 1.12 2.31 8.18
C LYS A 152 1.95 3.52 8.61
N THR A 153 1.38 4.41 9.39
CA THR A 153 1.98 5.73 9.69
C THR A 153 2.21 5.95 11.18
N ALA A 154 1.75 5.02 12.03
CA ALA A 154 1.78 5.11 13.49
C ALA A 154 1.07 6.35 14.05
N ASP A 155 0.09 6.89 13.31
CA ASP A 155 -0.73 8.01 13.76
C ASP A 155 -1.85 7.52 14.68
N ARG A 156 -2.11 8.23 15.77
CA ARG A 156 -3.29 8.01 16.60
C ARG A 156 -4.52 8.55 15.87
N LEU A 157 -5.53 7.71 15.74
CA LEU A 157 -6.80 8.04 15.11
C LEU A 157 -7.94 7.77 16.11
N VAL A 158 -8.85 8.75 16.22
CA VAL A 158 -10.12 8.61 16.91
C VAL A 158 -11.22 8.84 15.88
N ILE A 159 -12.08 7.84 15.65
CA ILE A 159 -13.13 7.89 14.65
C ILE A 159 -14.47 7.63 15.32
N GLU A 160 -15.40 8.56 15.18
CA GLU A 160 -16.78 8.37 15.60
C GLU A 160 -17.48 7.35 14.70
N LEU A 161 -18.14 6.38 15.31
CA LEU A 161 -18.92 5.36 14.61
C LEU A 161 -20.26 5.95 14.15
N ASN A 162 -20.46 6.01 12.84
CA ASN A 162 -21.77 6.34 12.27
C ASN A 162 -22.71 5.10 12.32
N ASN A 163 -24.00 5.32 12.03
CA ASN A 163 -25.02 4.28 12.10
C ASN A 163 -24.71 3.06 11.21
N HIS A 164 -24.09 3.26 10.05
CA HIS A 164 -23.75 2.17 9.13
C HIS A 164 -22.61 1.29 9.67
N SER A 165 -21.57 1.91 10.19
CA SER A 165 -20.45 1.17 10.79
C SER A 165 -20.86 0.47 12.08
N ARG A 166 -21.74 1.10 12.90
CA ARG A 166 -22.33 0.46 14.10
C ARG A 166 -23.13 -0.78 13.73
N ALA A 167 -24.04 -0.67 12.75
CA ALA A 167 -24.85 -1.81 12.30
C ALA A 167 -24.00 -3.02 11.84
N ILE A 168 -22.88 -2.76 11.19
CA ILE A 168 -21.96 -3.83 10.80
C ILE A 168 -21.28 -4.46 12.02
N LEU A 169 -20.81 -3.66 12.97
CA LEU A 169 -20.22 -4.17 14.21
C LEU A 169 -21.23 -4.98 15.04
N ASP A 170 -22.46 -4.49 15.16
CA ASP A 170 -23.53 -5.19 15.87
C ASP A 170 -23.87 -6.56 15.28
N LYS A 171 -23.78 -6.69 13.94
CA LYS A 171 -23.96 -7.99 13.26
C LYS A 171 -22.96 -9.04 13.73
N TYR A 172 -21.73 -8.61 14.11
CA TYR A 172 -20.65 -9.52 14.50
C TYR A 172 -20.33 -9.46 16.00
N LYS A 173 -21.13 -8.78 16.81
CA LYS A 173 -20.86 -8.57 18.24
C LYS A 173 -20.69 -9.86 19.05
N ASP A 174 -21.48 -10.88 18.73
CA ASP A 174 -21.50 -12.17 19.42
C ASP A 174 -20.62 -13.24 18.75
N VAL A 175 -19.87 -12.86 17.70
CA VAL A 175 -18.99 -13.78 16.98
C VAL A 175 -17.56 -13.56 17.47
N GLU A 176 -16.90 -14.61 17.96
CA GLU A 176 -15.50 -14.56 18.32
C GLU A 176 -14.62 -14.84 17.10
N PHE A 177 -13.65 -13.94 16.87
CA PHE A 177 -12.61 -14.12 15.87
C PHE A 177 -11.24 -14.22 16.54
N GLU A 178 -10.34 -14.97 15.91
CA GLU A 178 -8.97 -15.12 16.36
C GLU A 178 -8.29 -13.75 16.59
N GLY A 179 -7.58 -13.62 17.70
CA GLY A 179 -6.90 -12.38 18.09
C GLY A 179 -7.84 -11.26 18.57
N HIS A 180 -9.04 -11.60 19.04
CA HIS A 180 -10.05 -10.66 19.53
C HIS A 180 -10.51 -9.61 18.49
N LYS A 181 -10.40 -9.93 17.21
CA LYS A 181 -10.83 -9.08 16.10
C LYS A 181 -12.35 -8.84 16.13
N VAL A 182 -12.77 -7.71 15.60
CA VAL A 182 -14.21 -7.34 15.57
C VAL A 182 -14.92 -7.76 14.29
N LEU A 183 -14.19 -8.02 13.21
CA LEU A 183 -14.73 -8.33 11.89
C LEU A 183 -14.06 -9.55 11.25
N PRO A 184 -14.79 -10.28 10.39
CA PRO A 184 -14.29 -11.48 9.69
C PRO A 184 -13.35 -11.15 8.54
N VAL A 185 -12.26 -10.43 8.81
CA VAL A 185 -11.34 -9.97 7.75
C VAL A 185 -10.53 -11.14 7.22
N ILE A 186 -10.64 -11.40 5.92
CA ILE A 186 -9.91 -12.45 5.22
C ILE A 186 -8.56 -11.88 4.75
N SER A 187 -7.50 -12.69 4.80
CA SER A 187 -6.19 -12.29 4.26
C SER A 187 -6.29 -11.96 2.76
N ASN A 188 -5.59 -10.90 2.32
CA ASN A 188 -5.43 -10.55 0.92
C ASN A 188 -4.49 -11.49 0.14
N GLN A 189 -3.83 -12.41 0.83
CA GLN A 189 -2.96 -13.40 0.19
C GLN A 189 -3.82 -14.58 -0.26
N LYS A 190 -3.77 -14.86 -1.56
CA LYS A 190 -4.26 -16.11 -2.14
C LYS A 190 -3.18 -17.15 -2.01
#